data_2f36d40f758eedffeafad02935c89ba7
#
_entry.id   2f36d40f758eedffeafad02935c89ba7
#
_cell.length_a   1.000
_cell.length_b   1.000
_cell.length_c   1.000
_cell.angle_alpha   90.00
_cell.angle_beta   90.00
_cell.angle_gamma   90.00
#
_symmetry.space_group_name_H-M   'P 1'
#
loop_
_entity.id
_entity.type
_entity.pdbx_description
1 polymer ?
#
loop_
_entity_poly.entity_id
_entity_poly.type
_entity_poly.pdbx_seq_one_letter_code
_entity_poly.pdbx_strand_id
1 'polypeptide(L)'
;MTSMKTRIFDETRVGEQLPPLAIPITVTLINGGAIATRDYFPGHHDVEAARELGSPHIFMNILTTTALVQRFVEEWAGPLAQFRDIQIKLGVPNYPGDTMTFTGEVSARDETTRSVVITLKGRNSMGNHAAGTVSLVLPA
;
A
#
# COMPACT_ATOMS: atom_id res chain seq x y z
N MET A 1 -13.97 -19.15 -8.23
CA MET A 1 -13.09 -18.01 -8.59
C MET A 1 -13.94 -16.74 -8.58
N THR A 2 -13.68 -15.84 -7.70
CA THR A 2 -14.32 -14.52 -7.73
C THR A 2 -13.74 -13.79 -8.95
N SER A 3 -14.55 -13.49 -9.95
CA SER A 3 -14.14 -12.67 -11.09
C SER A 3 -13.70 -11.31 -10.53
N MET A 4 -12.44 -10.95 -10.70
CA MET A 4 -11.98 -9.61 -10.35
C MET A 4 -12.72 -8.62 -11.25
N LYS A 5 -13.56 -7.79 -10.64
CA LYS A 5 -14.32 -6.79 -11.38
C LYS A 5 -13.36 -5.70 -11.86
N THR A 6 -13.29 -5.49 -13.15
CA THR A 6 -12.54 -4.35 -13.72
C THR A 6 -13.33 -3.06 -13.52
N ARG A 7 -12.68 -2.05 -13.00
CA ARG A 7 -13.22 -0.68 -12.96
C ARG A 7 -13.06 -0.03 -14.32
N ILE A 8 -14.08 0.68 -14.76
CA ILE A 8 -14.01 1.50 -15.96
C ILE A 8 -14.07 2.99 -15.60
N PHE A 9 -13.42 3.80 -16.40
CA PHE A 9 -13.28 5.23 -16.12
C PHE A 9 -14.63 5.95 -15.98
N ASP A 10 -15.57 5.65 -16.87
CA ASP A 10 -16.87 6.33 -16.90
C ASP A 10 -17.76 6.05 -15.69
N GLU A 11 -17.53 4.94 -14.99
CA GLU A 11 -18.23 4.59 -13.75
C GLU A 11 -17.55 5.14 -12.48
N THR A 12 -16.39 5.73 -12.62
CA THR A 12 -15.59 6.21 -11.47
C THR A 12 -15.87 7.69 -11.20
N ARG A 13 -16.02 8.06 -9.93
CA ARG A 13 -16.35 9.43 -9.51
C ARG A 13 -15.38 9.93 -8.45
N VAL A 14 -15.07 11.24 -8.51
CA VAL A 14 -14.34 11.92 -7.43
C VAL A 14 -15.15 11.83 -6.13
N GLY A 15 -14.48 11.52 -5.04
CA GLY A 15 -15.09 11.28 -3.73
C GLY A 15 -15.49 9.82 -3.47
N GLU A 16 -15.41 8.95 -4.47
CA GLU A 16 -15.63 7.51 -4.27
C GLU A 16 -14.60 6.95 -3.29
N GLN A 17 -15.09 6.24 -2.27
CA GLN A 17 -14.25 5.58 -1.28
C GLN A 17 -13.87 4.17 -1.74
N LEU A 18 -12.60 3.83 -1.63
CA LEU A 18 -12.16 2.46 -1.83
C LEU A 18 -12.54 1.60 -0.61
N PRO A 19 -12.92 0.32 -0.82
CA PRO A 19 -13.09 -0.59 0.30
C PRO A 19 -11.81 -0.68 1.14
N PRO A 20 -11.90 -0.55 2.49
CA PRO A 20 -10.73 -0.67 3.35
C PRO A 20 -10.05 -2.03 3.20
N LEU A 21 -8.72 -2.06 3.31
CA LEU A 21 -7.94 -3.29 3.31
C LEU A 21 -7.13 -3.39 4.60
N ALA A 22 -7.47 -4.36 5.45
CA ALA A 22 -6.73 -4.65 6.67
C ALA A 22 -5.68 -5.73 6.41
N ILE A 23 -4.45 -5.45 6.77
CA ILE A 23 -3.31 -6.36 6.57
C ILE A 23 -2.68 -6.66 7.93
N PRO A 24 -2.75 -7.91 8.40
CA PRO A 24 -2.00 -8.35 9.57
C PRO A 24 -0.50 -8.24 9.29
N ILE A 25 0.22 -7.57 10.17
CA ILE A 25 1.67 -7.42 10.06
C ILE A 25 2.31 -8.58 10.80
N THR A 26 2.96 -9.47 10.04
CA THR A 26 3.60 -10.67 10.57
C THR A 26 5.11 -10.63 10.32
N VAL A 27 5.84 -11.42 11.10
CA VAL A 27 7.28 -11.66 10.85
C VAL A 27 7.49 -12.16 9.42
N THR A 28 6.66 -13.11 8.97
CA THR A 28 6.73 -13.66 7.60
C THR A 28 6.55 -12.59 6.53
N LEU A 29 5.57 -11.69 6.70
CA LEU A 29 5.34 -10.59 5.74
C LEU A 29 6.55 -9.66 5.67
N ILE A 30 7.09 -9.26 6.82
CA ILE A 30 8.25 -8.36 6.88
C ILE A 30 9.49 -9.01 6.26
N ASN A 31 9.80 -10.25 6.66
CA ASN A 31 10.94 -11.00 6.10
C ASN A 31 10.74 -11.31 4.62
N GLY A 32 9.57 -11.81 4.24
CA GLY A 32 9.25 -12.17 2.86
C GLY A 32 9.30 -10.98 1.93
N GLY A 33 8.76 -9.83 2.35
CA GLY A 33 8.82 -8.59 1.57
C GLY A 33 10.25 -8.07 1.41
N ALA A 34 11.05 -8.11 2.46
CA ALA A 34 12.45 -7.70 2.39
C ALA A 34 13.26 -8.63 1.45
N ILE A 35 13.11 -9.94 1.55
CA ILE A 35 13.78 -10.90 0.67
C ILE A 35 13.33 -10.73 -0.79
N ALA A 36 12.03 -10.58 -1.02
CA ALA A 36 11.48 -10.40 -2.37
C ALA A 36 11.98 -9.13 -3.05
N THR A 37 12.32 -8.11 -2.29
CA THR A 37 12.86 -6.84 -2.78
C THR A 37 14.38 -6.75 -2.68
N ARG A 38 15.07 -7.84 -2.33
CA ARG A 38 16.53 -7.94 -2.13
C ARG A 38 17.07 -6.94 -1.12
N ASP A 39 16.30 -6.64 -0.12
CA ASP A 39 16.68 -5.75 0.98
C ASP A 39 17.14 -6.60 2.17
N TYR A 40 18.45 -6.74 2.30
CA TYR A 40 19.06 -7.54 3.34
C TYR A 40 19.51 -6.73 4.56
N PHE A 41 18.97 -5.53 4.70
CA PHE A 41 19.24 -4.70 5.89
C PHE A 41 18.80 -5.42 7.16
N PRO A 42 19.70 -5.58 8.15
CA PRO A 42 19.44 -6.43 9.32
C PRO A 42 18.19 -6.08 10.11
N GLY A 43 17.81 -4.81 10.17
CA GLY A 43 16.60 -4.35 10.86
C GLY A 43 15.29 -4.96 10.35
N HIS A 44 15.29 -5.55 9.14
CA HIS A 44 14.12 -6.23 8.57
C HIS A 44 14.13 -7.74 8.81
N HIS A 45 15.20 -8.31 9.36
CA HIS A 45 15.41 -9.75 9.46
C HIS A 45 15.75 -10.25 10.85
N ASP A 46 16.52 -9.46 11.61
CA ASP A 46 17.12 -9.87 12.88
C ASP A 46 16.65 -8.96 14.00
N VAL A 47 15.99 -9.57 15.00
CA VAL A 47 15.43 -8.83 16.14
C VAL A 47 16.51 -8.14 16.96
N GLU A 48 17.64 -8.83 17.19
CA GLU A 48 18.72 -8.23 17.98
C GLU A 48 19.37 -7.05 17.26
N ALA A 49 19.60 -7.18 15.94
CA ALA A 49 20.09 -6.09 15.12
C ALA A 49 19.09 -4.91 15.09
N ALA A 50 17.80 -5.18 15.01
CA ALA A 50 16.77 -4.14 15.07
C ALA A 50 16.79 -3.41 16.41
N ARG A 51 16.97 -4.15 17.53
CA ARG A 51 17.09 -3.57 18.87
C ARG A 51 18.33 -2.69 19.04
N GLU A 52 19.45 -3.11 18.47
CA GLU A 52 20.69 -2.29 18.44
C GLU A 52 20.48 -0.97 17.70
N LEU A 53 19.59 -0.96 16.70
CA LEU A 53 19.19 0.25 15.97
C LEU A 53 18.16 1.11 16.73
N GLY A 54 17.70 0.67 17.91
CA GLY A 54 16.70 1.38 18.71
C GLY A 54 15.25 1.01 18.41
N SER A 55 15.01 0.00 17.59
CA SER A 55 13.66 -0.54 17.32
C SER A 55 13.31 -1.68 18.26
N PRO A 56 12.05 -1.80 18.74
CA PRO A 56 11.67 -2.89 19.65
C PRO A 56 11.62 -4.26 18.96
N HIS A 57 11.49 -4.28 17.63
CA HIS A 57 11.38 -5.48 16.81
C HIS A 57 11.84 -5.19 15.39
N ILE A 58 11.89 -6.22 14.52
CA ILE A 58 12.06 -6.02 13.08
C ILE A 58 10.93 -5.15 12.53
N PHE A 59 11.21 -4.42 11.48
CA PHE A 59 10.23 -3.52 10.87
C PHE A 59 10.18 -3.66 9.35
N MET A 60 9.03 -3.34 8.78
CA MET A 60 8.76 -3.42 7.34
C MET A 60 9.61 -2.41 6.56
N ASN A 61 10.17 -2.84 5.42
CA ASN A 61 10.84 -1.93 4.50
C ASN A 61 9.87 -1.15 3.62
N ILE A 62 10.32 -0.03 3.08
CA ILE A 62 9.51 0.85 2.22
C ILE A 62 9.04 0.15 0.95
N LEU A 63 9.83 -0.75 0.39
CA LEU A 63 9.48 -1.47 -0.83
C LEU A 63 8.27 -2.39 -0.62
N THR A 64 8.20 -3.06 0.51
CA THR A 64 7.02 -3.85 0.90
C THR A 64 5.80 -2.95 1.08
N THR A 65 5.95 -1.81 1.76
CA THR A 65 4.87 -0.84 1.93
C THR A 65 4.35 -0.35 0.58
N THR A 66 5.24 -0.01 -0.36
CA THR A 66 4.87 0.43 -1.70
C THR A 66 4.10 -0.66 -2.46
N ALA A 67 4.54 -1.91 -2.36
CA ALA A 67 3.84 -3.05 -2.97
C ALA A 67 2.44 -3.26 -2.37
N LEU A 68 2.28 -3.08 -1.05
CA LEU A 68 0.98 -3.18 -0.39
C LEU A 68 0.05 -2.02 -0.76
N VAL A 69 0.58 -0.82 -0.99
CA VAL A 69 -0.18 0.32 -1.54
C VAL A 69 -0.70 -0.01 -2.93
N GLN A 70 0.14 -0.57 -3.80
CA GLN A 70 -0.29 -1.02 -5.12
C GLN A 70 -1.38 -2.08 -5.02
N ARG A 71 -1.21 -3.09 -4.18
CA ARG A 71 -2.22 -4.13 -3.96
C ARG A 71 -3.56 -3.54 -3.53
N PHE A 72 -3.57 -2.59 -2.60
CA PHE A 72 -4.79 -1.94 -2.13
C PHE A 72 -5.57 -1.29 -3.28
N VAL A 73 -4.88 -0.55 -4.14
CA VAL A 73 -5.52 0.11 -5.29
C VAL A 73 -5.88 -0.89 -6.39
N GLU A 74 -5.04 -1.89 -6.65
CA GLU A 74 -5.26 -2.91 -7.67
C GLU A 74 -6.49 -3.79 -7.37
N GLU A 75 -6.73 -4.14 -6.11
CA GLU A 75 -7.93 -4.88 -5.70
C GLU A 75 -9.22 -4.12 -6.01
N TRP A 76 -9.20 -2.78 -5.93
CA TRP A 76 -10.31 -1.94 -6.33
C TRP A 76 -10.38 -1.72 -7.86
N ALA A 77 -9.26 -1.43 -8.49
CA ALA A 77 -9.19 -1.04 -9.90
C ALA A 77 -9.36 -2.23 -10.86
N GLY A 78 -8.91 -3.40 -10.45
CA GLY A 78 -8.92 -4.61 -11.28
C GLY A 78 -7.74 -4.72 -12.24
N PRO A 79 -7.70 -5.82 -13.02
CA PRO A 79 -6.49 -6.24 -13.74
C PRO A 79 -6.17 -5.41 -14.99
N LEU A 80 -7.09 -4.60 -15.49
CA LEU A 80 -6.87 -3.78 -16.68
C LEU A 80 -6.42 -2.36 -16.36
N ALA A 81 -6.30 -2.00 -15.09
CA ALA A 81 -5.76 -0.71 -14.67
C ALA A 81 -4.26 -0.63 -14.98
N GLN A 82 -3.82 0.53 -15.43
CA GLN A 82 -2.41 0.79 -15.72
C GLN A 82 -1.86 1.80 -14.71
N PHE A 83 -1.05 1.33 -13.78
CA PHE A 83 -0.37 2.19 -12.81
C PHE A 83 0.64 3.10 -13.51
N ARG A 84 0.67 4.37 -13.11
CA ARG A 84 1.59 5.39 -13.65
C ARG A 84 2.58 5.86 -12.60
N ASP A 85 2.11 6.10 -11.38
CA ASP A 85 2.93 6.69 -10.33
C ASP A 85 2.40 6.31 -8.95
N ILE A 86 3.31 6.03 -8.03
CA ILE A 86 3.03 5.80 -6.62
C ILE A 86 3.96 6.70 -5.81
N GLN A 87 3.39 7.64 -5.07
CA GLN A 87 4.13 8.53 -4.19
C GLN A 87 3.65 8.33 -2.76
N ILE A 88 4.54 7.89 -1.89
CA ILE A 88 4.22 7.69 -0.48
C ILE A 88 5.26 8.36 0.41
N LYS A 89 4.79 8.77 1.58
CA LYS A 89 5.63 9.20 2.69
C LYS A 89 5.41 8.25 3.86
N LEU A 90 6.50 7.71 4.40
CA LEU A 90 6.46 6.88 5.60
C LEU A 90 6.33 7.73 6.86
N GLY A 91 5.57 7.21 7.82
CA GLY A 91 5.43 7.75 9.17
C GLY A 91 5.92 6.74 10.20
N VAL A 92 5.00 6.26 11.06
CA VAL A 92 5.33 5.27 12.10
C VAL A 92 5.69 3.91 11.50
N PRO A 93 6.60 3.13 12.12
CA PRO A 93 6.96 1.80 11.62
C PRO A 93 5.81 0.79 11.69
N ASN A 94 5.89 -0.25 10.86
CA ASN A 94 5.09 -1.46 11.01
C ASN A 94 5.92 -2.55 11.71
N TYR A 95 5.45 -2.99 12.88
CA TYR A 95 6.03 -4.08 13.66
C TYR A 95 5.16 -5.32 13.61
N PRO A 96 5.74 -6.53 13.82
CA PRO A 96 4.96 -7.76 13.92
C PRO A 96 3.92 -7.68 15.04
N GLY A 97 2.75 -8.28 14.80
CA GLY A 97 1.66 -8.35 15.77
C GLY A 97 0.64 -7.22 15.65
N ASP A 98 0.90 -6.22 14.85
CA ASP A 98 -0.04 -5.13 14.55
C ASP A 98 -0.88 -5.45 13.31
N THR A 99 -1.87 -4.62 13.04
CA THR A 99 -2.65 -4.62 11.80
C THR A 99 -2.60 -3.24 11.17
N MET A 100 -2.25 -3.18 9.88
CA MET A 100 -2.32 -1.96 9.10
C MET A 100 -3.57 -1.96 8.24
N THR A 101 -4.37 -0.90 8.31
CA THR A 101 -5.57 -0.74 7.48
C THR A 101 -5.37 0.40 6.50
N PHE A 102 -5.49 0.08 5.21
CA PHE A 102 -5.55 1.08 4.16
C PHE A 102 -6.97 1.64 4.00
N THR A 103 -7.05 2.95 3.81
CA THR A 103 -8.23 3.66 3.36
C THR A 103 -7.83 4.64 2.27
N GLY A 104 -8.75 4.95 1.37
CA GLY A 104 -8.45 5.87 0.28
C GLY A 104 -9.70 6.27 -0.49
N GLU A 105 -9.53 7.31 -1.30
CA GLU A 105 -10.60 7.85 -2.14
C GLU A 105 -10.08 8.31 -3.50
N VAL A 106 -10.97 8.35 -4.47
CA VAL A 106 -10.70 9.02 -5.74
C VAL A 106 -10.68 10.52 -5.50
N SER A 107 -9.50 11.14 -5.58
CA SER A 107 -9.31 12.57 -5.30
C SER A 107 -9.29 13.43 -6.56
N ALA A 108 -9.00 12.85 -7.72
CA ALA A 108 -9.00 13.55 -9.00
C ALA A 108 -9.26 12.58 -10.15
N ARG A 109 -9.76 13.11 -11.25
CA ARG A 109 -9.90 12.39 -12.53
C ARG A 109 -9.67 13.34 -13.71
N ASP A 110 -9.12 12.79 -14.78
CA ASP A 110 -8.86 13.50 -16.04
C ASP A 110 -9.49 12.72 -17.20
N GLU A 111 -10.46 13.32 -17.86
CA GLU A 111 -11.21 12.70 -18.96
C GLU A 111 -10.36 12.52 -20.23
N THR A 112 -9.40 13.41 -20.45
CA THR A 112 -8.55 13.36 -21.64
C THR A 112 -7.65 12.13 -21.65
N THR A 113 -7.10 11.77 -20.48
CA THR A 113 -6.17 10.66 -20.32
C THR A 113 -6.82 9.42 -19.70
N ARG A 114 -8.07 9.52 -19.25
CA ARG A 114 -8.77 8.51 -18.43
C ARG A 114 -7.97 8.11 -17.16
N SER A 115 -7.25 9.07 -16.63
CA SER A 115 -6.49 8.87 -15.40
C SER A 115 -7.30 9.25 -14.16
N VAL A 116 -7.03 8.56 -13.07
CA VAL A 116 -7.55 8.88 -11.75
C VAL A 116 -6.39 8.95 -10.76
N VAL A 117 -6.57 9.76 -9.73
CA VAL A 117 -5.66 9.83 -8.59
C VAL A 117 -6.38 9.31 -7.36
N ILE A 118 -5.76 8.37 -6.68
CA ILE A 118 -6.21 7.86 -5.38
C ILE A 118 -5.36 8.50 -4.31
N THR A 119 -6.00 9.19 -3.37
CA THR A 119 -5.36 9.66 -2.14
C THR A 119 -5.63 8.63 -1.05
N LEU A 120 -4.59 8.15 -0.40
CA LEU A 120 -4.71 7.04 0.54
C LEU A 120 -3.82 7.22 1.77
N LYS A 121 -4.12 6.43 2.79
CA LYS A 121 -3.28 6.25 3.97
C LYS A 121 -3.39 4.83 4.50
N GLY A 122 -2.31 4.33 5.09
CA GLY A 122 -2.26 3.10 5.85
C GLY A 122 -2.00 3.42 7.32
N ARG A 123 -2.89 3.00 8.21
CA ARG A 123 -2.78 3.23 9.65
C ARG A 123 -2.61 1.94 10.41
N ASN A 124 -1.74 1.99 11.41
CA ASN A 124 -1.61 0.94 12.43
C ASN A 124 -1.96 1.48 13.82
N SER A 125 -1.70 0.71 14.87
CA SER A 125 -2.01 1.11 16.25
C SER A 125 -1.28 2.38 16.73
N MET A 126 -0.14 2.72 16.10
CA MET A 126 0.67 3.88 16.48
C MET A 126 0.32 5.14 15.66
N GLY A 127 -0.38 5.02 14.54
CA GLY A 127 -0.73 6.14 13.68
C GLY A 127 -0.57 5.84 12.19
N ASN A 128 -0.32 6.87 11.38
CA ASN A 128 -0.10 6.70 9.95
C ASN A 128 1.29 6.07 9.68
N HIS A 129 1.28 4.87 9.14
CA HIS A 129 2.49 4.22 8.62
C HIS A 129 2.88 4.77 7.26
N ALA A 130 1.89 4.98 6.39
CA ALA A 130 2.09 5.54 5.06
C ALA A 130 0.93 6.44 4.66
N ALA A 131 1.22 7.46 3.88
CA ALA A 131 0.23 8.32 3.24
C ALA A 131 0.76 8.77 1.89
N GLY A 132 -0.12 8.96 0.92
CA GLY A 132 0.28 9.42 -0.39
C GLY A 132 -0.78 9.27 -1.46
N THR A 133 -0.32 9.19 -2.70
CA THR A 133 -1.17 9.13 -3.89
C THR A 133 -0.74 8.04 -4.85
N VAL A 134 -1.71 7.52 -5.57
CA VAL A 134 -1.50 6.61 -6.71
C VAL A 134 -2.19 7.20 -7.92
N SER A 135 -1.47 7.32 -9.03
CA SER A 135 -2.02 7.70 -10.33
C SER A 135 -2.09 6.49 -11.24
N LEU A 136 -3.25 6.27 -11.85
CA LEU A 136 -3.48 5.14 -12.75
C LEU A 136 -4.45 5.51 -13.87
N VAL A 137 -4.39 4.77 -14.96
CA VAL A 137 -5.33 4.88 -16.09
C VAL A 137 -6.29 3.70 -16.05
N LEU A 138 -7.58 3.98 -16.17
CA LEU A 138 -8.63 2.98 -16.23
C LEU A 138 -9.10 2.76 -17.68
N PRO A 139 -9.54 1.54 -18.03
CA PRO A 139 -10.16 1.29 -19.33
C PRO A 139 -11.45 2.10 -19.51
N ALA A 140 -11.86 2.24 -20.79
CA ALA A 140 -13.12 2.87 -21.16
C ALA A 140 -14.32 2.05 -20.71
#